data_b8411b959b863055b04a86f733240656
#
_entry.id   b8411b959b863055b04a86f733240656
#
_cell.length_a   1.000
_cell.length_b   1.000
_cell.length_c   1.000
_cell.angle_alpha   90.00
_cell.angle_beta   90.00
_cell.angle_gamma   90.00
#
_symmetry.space_group_name_H-M   'P 1'
#
loop_
_entity.id
_entity.type
_entity.pdbx_description
1 polymer ?
#
loop_
_entity_poly.entity_id
_entity_poly.type
_entity_poly.pdbx_seq_one_letter_code
_entity_poly.pdbx_strand_id
1 'polypeptide(L)'
;ADLIKSSEMKVSGLFCCAIYAKGLQNREKVGILKAGRGENMRSDRTRKDTAKRYIAVLALLLFCSIVFYVQTHYQRTTAIRPEDDYRGRISQFHSSVDRDDDGVDDQLDILNGALAYVSTHPKYKSRYYENGYPDDNYGVCTDVVAYALKYAGYDLQVLVDADIRVHPQDYMVAEPDANIDFRRVRNLNIFFAHTAAALTTDVSEIEE
;
A
#
# COMPACT_ATOMS: atom_id res chain seq x y z
N ALA A 1 -18.37 -12.95 17.86
CA ALA A 1 -17.31 -13.64 18.57
C ALA A 1 -16.34 -14.17 17.53
N ASP A 2 -15.23 -13.53 17.34
CA ASP A 2 -13.90 -14.08 17.50
C ASP A 2 -12.87 -13.05 17.00
N LEU A 3 -12.13 -12.61 17.98
CA LEU A 3 -10.90 -11.84 17.85
C LEU A 3 -9.87 -12.60 17.00
N ILE A 4 -9.52 -12.07 15.83
CA ILE A 4 -8.31 -12.50 15.15
C ILE A 4 -7.13 -11.67 15.71
N LYS A 5 -6.33 -12.40 16.49
CA LYS A 5 -5.06 -11.98 17.07
C LYS A 5 -4.12 -11.35 16.06
N SER A 6 -3.88 -10.07 16.23
CA SER A 6 -2.69 -9.38 15.74
C SER A 6 -1.54 -9.66 16.71
N SER A 7 -0.76 -10.69 16.46
CA SER A 7 0.51 -10.90 17.15
C SER A 7 1.33 -11.99 16.45
N GLU A 8 1.96 -11.64 15.33
CA GLU A 8 3.13 -12.37 14.81
C GLU A 8 3.83 -11.59 13.70
N MET A 9 4.44 -10.47 14.05
CA MET A 9 5.42 -9.84 13.17
C MET A 9 6.42 -8.98 13.95
N LYS A 10 7.07 -9.61 14.96
CA LYS A 10 8.14 -8.97 15.74
C LYS A 10 9.25 -9.94 16.16
N VAL A 11 9.62 -10.91 15.35
CA VAL A 11 10.75 -11.81 15.68
C VAL A 11 11.55 -12.20 14.43
N SER A 12 12.04 -11.29 13.66
CA SER A 12 13.08 -11.61 12.65
C SER A 12 14.24 -10.61 12.55
N GLY A 13 14.24 -9.59 13.43
CA GLY A 13 15.31 -8.57 13.44
C GLY A 13 16.47 -8.81 14.40
N LEU A 14 16.42 -9.83 15.28
CA LEU A 14 17.37 -10.00 16.40
C LEU A 14 18.27 -11.24 16.30
N PHE A 15 18.18 -12.04 15.26
CA PHE A 15 18.96 -13.31 15.17
C PHE A 15 20.28 -13.20 14.39
N CYS A 16 20.61 -12.04 13.81
CA CYS A 16 21.84 -11.90 13.01
C CYS A 16 23.06 -11.33 13.78
N CYS A 17 22.89 -10.86 15.01
CA CYS A 17 24.00 -10.27 15.81
C CYS A 17 24.64 -11.20 16.84
N ALA A 18 24.12 -12.40 17.08
CA ALA A 18 24.58 -13.24 18.22
C ALA A 18 25.62 -14.31 17.88
N ILE A 19 26.06 -14.47 16.63
CA ILE A 19 27.00 -15.54 16.23
C ILE A 19 28.46 -15.06 16.12
N TYR A 20 28.77 -13.78 16.30
CA TYR A 20 30.15 -13.27 16.09
C TYR A 20 30.95 -12.98 17.37
N ALA A 21 30.46 -13.33 18.56
CA ALA A 21 31.12 -12.98 19.82
C ALA A 21 31.81 -14.14 20.58
N LYS A 22 31.93 -15.33 20.01
CA LYS A 22 32.59 -16.48 20.68
C LYS A 22 33.72 -17.10 19.84
N GLY A 23 34.80 -16.36 19.63
CA GLY A 23 35.93 -16.88 18.88
C GLY A 23 37.30 -16.26 19.17
N LEU A 24 37.45 -15.51 20.24
CA LEU A 24 38.71 -14.85 20.57
C LEU A 24 39.09 -15.04 22.05
N GLN A 25 39.39 -16.26 22.43
CA GLN A 25 40.21 -16.55 23.62
C GLN A 25 40.80 -17.93 23.48
N ASN A 26 42.01 -18.01 23.00
CA ASN A 26 43.11 -18.90 23.38
C ASN A 26 44.15 -19.00 22.29
N ARG A 27 45.23 -18.40 22.48
CA ARG A 27 46.62 -18.90 22.25
C ARG A 27 47.66 -17.79 22.45
N GLU A 28 48.03 -17.62 23.66
CA GLU A 28 49.39 -17.18 23.98
C GLU A 28 50.19 -18.39 24.39
N LYS A 29 51.40 -18.41 23.89
CA LYS A 29 52.66 -19.03 24.29
C LYS A 29 53.16 -20.07 23.29
N VAL A 30 54.26 -19.72 22.71
CA VAL A 30 55.57 -20.42 22.59
C VAL A 30 56.27 -20.02 21.32
N GLY A 31 57.48 -19.51 21.42
CA GLY A 31 58.55 -19.66 20.44
C GLY A 31 59.17 -18.40 19.85
N ILE A 32 60.00 -17.72 20.66
CA ILE A 32 61.04 -16.82 20.15
C ILE A 32 62.09 -17.67 19.40
N LEU A 33 62.45 -17.27 18.19
CA LEU A 33 63.69 -17.35 17.45
C LEU A 33 63.51 -17.81 16.03
N LYS A 34 63.48 -16.90 15.06
CA LYS A 34 64.40 -16.80 13.90
C LYS A 34 64.01 -15.58 13.07
N ALA A 35 64.95 -14.68 13.06
CA ALA A 35 64.88 -13.40 12.41
C ALA A 35 64.82 -13.43 10.89
N GLY A 36 63.98 -12.57 10.33
CA GLY A 36 64.34 -11.68 9.25
C GLY A 36 64.38 -12.27 7.85
N ARG A 37 63.19 -12.53 7.26
CA ARG A 37 62.86 -12.31 5.83
C ARG A 37 61.45 -12.79 5.41
N GLY A 38 60.70 -13.37 6.35
CA GLY A 38 59.35 -13.93 6.09
C GLY A 38 58.20 -13.02 6.56
N GLU A 39 58.46 -12.01 7.38
CA GLU A 39 57.40 -11.29 8.06
C GLU A 39 56.68 -10.25 7.18
N ASN A 40 57.34 -9.71 6.16
CA ASN A 40 56.74 -8.70 5.31
C ASN A 40 55.70 -9.25 4.33
N MET A 41 55.87 -10.53 3.84
CA MET A 41 54.90 -11.15 2.94
C MET A 41 53.69 -11.73 3.66
N ARG A 42 53.83 -12.11 4.93
CA ARG A 42 52.75 -12.65 5.75
C ARG A 42 51.81 -11.56 6.27
N SER A 43 52.39 -10.40 6.62
CA SER A 43 51.66 -9.21 7.04
C SER A 43 50.82 -8.62 5.90
N ASP A 44 51.32 -8.62 4.68
CA ASP A 44 50.59 -8.08 3.51
C ASP A 44 49.42 -8.99 3.09
N ARG A 45 49.57 -10.31 3.25
CA ARG A 45 48.51 -11.25 2.97
C ARG A 45 47.36 -11.18 3.97
N THR A 46 47.67 -11.07 5.27
CA THR A 46 46.63 -10.90 6.32
C THR A 46 45.94 -9.56 6.20
N ARG A 47 46.64 -8.51 5.81
CA ARG A 47 46.05 -7.17 5.60
C ARG A 47 45.11 -7.17 4.37
N LYS A 48 45.46 -7.86 3.29
CA LYS A 48 44.60 -8.03 2.10
C LYS A 48 43.38 -8.88 2.40
N ASP A 49 43.52 -9.93 3.20
CA ASP A 49 42.38 -10.80 3.59
C ASP A 49 41.43 -10.07 4.56
N THR A 50 41.98 -9.24 5.46
CA THR A 50 41.18 -8.39 6.33
C THR A 50 40.43 -7.32 5.53
N ALA A 51 41.08 -6.67 4.57
CA ALA A 51 40.45 -5.69 3.69
C ALA A 51 39.31 -6.33 2.85
N LYS A 52 39.53 -7.53 2.31
CA LYS A 52 38.45 -8.27 1.60
C LYS A 52 37.26 -8.57 2.49
N ARG A 53 37.49 -8.94 3.76
CA ARG A 53 36.41 -9.18 4.72
C ARG A 53 35.61 -7.90 5.01
N TYR A 54 36.28 -6.76 5.20
CA TYR A 54 35.59 -5.47 5.38
C TYR A 54 34.79 -5.07 4.13
N ILE A 55 35.35 -5.24 2.95
CA ILE A 55 34.63 -4.98 1.69
C ILE A 55 33.39 -5.87 1.56
N ALA A 56 33.50 -7.15 1.89
CA ALA A 56 32.38 -8.10 1.84
C ALA A 56 31.28 -7.71 2.84
N VAL A 57 31.64 -7.28 4.06
CA VAL A 57 30.68 -6.80 5.08
C VAL A 57 30.01 -5.52 4.62
N LEU A 58 30.76 -4.56 4.07
CA LEU A 58 30.19 -3.33 3.53
C LEU A 58 29.26 -3.59 2.35
N ALA A 59 29.63 -4.50 1.45
CA ALA A 59 28.77 -4.90 0.32
C ALA A 59 27.48 -5.56 0.81
N LEU A 60 27.55 -6.41 1.85
CA LEU A 60 26.39 -7.03 2.46
C LEU A 60 25.46 -5.99 3.11
N LEU A 61 26.03 -5.03 3.86
CA LEU A 61 25.25 -3.96 4.47
C LEU A 61 24.59 -3.07 3.44
N LEU A 62 25.29 -2.74 2.34
CA LEU A 62 24.73 -1.99 1.22
C LEU A 62 23.58 -2.76 0.55
N PHE A 63 23.78 -4.05 0.32
CA PHE A 63 22.73 -4.92 -0.25
C PHE A 63 21.50 -4.99 0.66
N CYS A 64 21.69 -5.20 1.96
CA CYS A 64 20.58 -5.19 2.92
C CYS A 64 19.86 -3.84 2.98
N SER A 65 20.59 -2.72 2.90
CA SER A 65 19.99 -1.39 2.88
C SER A 65 19.21 -1.13 1.59
N ILE A 66 19.68 -1.61 0.44
CA ILE A 66 18.97 -1.52 -0.83
C ILE A 66 17.69 -2.38 -0.78
N VAL A 67 17.77 -3.62 -0.29
CA VAL A 67 16.59 -4.49 -0.13
C VAL A 67 15.58 -3.86 0.81
N PHE A 68 16.02 -3.33 1.94
CA PHE A 68 15.16 -2.63 2.90
C PHE A 68 14.52 -1.39 2.27
N TYR A 69 15.30 -0.58 1.54
CA TYR A 69 14.79 0.58 0.81
C TYR A 69 13.74 0.17 -0.23
N VAL A 70 14.02 -0.87 -1.03
CA VAL A 70 13.06 -1.39 -2.03
C VAL A 70 11.80 -1.90 -1.35
N GLN A 71 11.89 -2.65 -0.25
CA GLN A 71 10.70 -3.13 0.48
C GLN A 71 9.88 -2.01 1.11
N THR A 72 10.52 -0.95 1.61
CA THR A 72 9.81 0.17 2.25
C THR A 72 9.22 1.17 1.25
N HIS A 73 9.86 1.30 0.07
CA HIS A 73 9.44 2.27 -0.96
C HIS A 73 8.72 1.64 -2.14
N TYR A 74 8.89 0.33 -2.36
CA TYR A 74 8.17 -0.37 -3.42
C TYR A 74 6.81 -0.80 -2.87
N GLN A 75 5.87 0.12 -2.89
CA GLN A 75 4.45 -0.22 -2.70
C GLN A 75 4.02 -0.99 -3.95
N ARG A 76 3.72 -2.27 -3.79
CA ARG A 76 3.07 -3.05 -4.85
C ARG A 76 1.69 -2.45 -5.06
N THR A 77 1.58 -1.60 -6.05
CA THR A 77 0.28 -1.13 -6.49
C THR A 77 -0.33 -2.22 -7.36
N THR A 78 -1.54 -2.62 -7.03
CA THR A 78 -2.35 -3.51 -7.87
C THR A 78 -3.00 -2.74 -9.01
N ALA A 79 -2.31 -1.75 -9.56
CA ALA A 79 -2.79 -0.92 -10.65
C ALA A 79 -2.95 -1.68 -11.99
N ILE A 80 -2.44 -2.90 -12.06
CA ILE A 80 -2.65 -3.75 -13.22
C ILE A 80 -3.97 -4.49 -13.02
N ARG A 81 -4.94 -4.22 -13.91
CA ARG A 81 -6.18 -4.99 -13.97
C ARG A 81 -5.83 -6.46 -14.16
N PRO A 82 -6.31 -7.39 -13.31
CA PRO A 82 -6.17 -8.82 -13.53
C PRO A 82 -6.74 -9.20 -14.90
N GLU A 83 -6.19 -10.24 -15.53
CA GLU A 83 -6.79 -10.80 -16.72
C GLU A 83 -8.23 -11.22 -16.41
N ASP A 84 -9.14 -10.93 -17.33
CA ASP A 84 -10.56 -11.25 -17.17
C ASP A 84 -10.79 -12.76 -17.44
N ASP A 85 -10.62 -13.56 -16.38
CA ASP A 85 -10.84 -15.02 -16.41
C ASP A 85 -12.32 -15.41 -16.57
N TYR A 86 -13.22 -14.44 -16.44
CA TYR A 86 -14.68 -14.65 -16.50
C TYR A 86 -15.29 -14.26 -17.85
N ARG A 87 -14.48 -13.80 -18.80
CA ARG A 87 -14.95 -13.39 -20.12
C ARG A 87 -15.80 -14.49 -20.77
N GLY A 88 -17.06 -14.15 -21.07
CA GLY A 88 -18.04 -15.07 -21.67
C GLY A 88 -18.72 -16.02 -20.68
N ARG A 89 -18.40 -15.99 -19.38
CA ARG A 89 -19.09 -16.74 -18.33
C ARG A 89 -20.04 -15.88 -17.50
N ILE A 90 -19.76 -14.60 -17.40
CA ILE A 90 -20.64 -13.61 -16.76
C ILE A 90 -21.08 -12.65 -17.86
N SER A 91 -22.37 -12.42 -17.98
CA SER A 91 -22.92 -11.44 -18.90
C SER A 91 -22.38 -10.06 -18.53
N GLN A 92 -21.92 -9.30 -19.53
CA GLN A 92 -21.59 -7.90 -19.31
C GLN A 92 -22.90 -7.14 -19.14
N PHE A 93 -23.03 -6.50 -18.00
CA PHE A 93 -24.12 -5.59 -17.74
C PHE A 93 -23.74 -4.20 -18.25
N HIS A 94 -24.62 -3.57 -18.98
CA HIS A 94 -24.50 -2.20 -19.45
C HIS A 94 -25.64 -1.38 -18.87
N SER A 95 -25.31 -0.32 -18.17
CA SER A 95 -26.31 0.65 -17.71
C SER A 95 -26.94 1.38 -18.91
N SER A 96 -28.20 1.71 -18.79
CA SER A 96 -28.84 2.65 -19.71
C SER A 96 -28.64 4.10 -19.28
N VAL A 97 -27.91 4.33 -18.21
CA VAL A 97 -27.63 5.66 -17.66
C VAL A 97 -26.25 6.12 -18.13
N ASP A 98 -26.22 7.29 -18.70
CA ASP A 98 -25.06 8.06 -19.11
C ASP A 98 -25.30 9.47 -18.55
N ARG A 99 -24.71 9.76 -17.39
CA ARG A 99 -25.05 10.96 -16.61
C ARG A 99 -24.39 12.22 -17.15
N ASP A 100 -23.22 12.10 -17.73
CA ASP A 100 -22.48 13.26 -18.27
C ASP A 100 -22.66 13.42 -19.80
N ASP A 101 -23.50 12.55 -20.42
CA ASP A 101 -23.87 12.58 -21.83
C ASP A 101 -22.66 12.47 -22.79
N ASP A 102 -21.63 11.70 -22.40
CA ASP A 102 -20.42 11.54 -23.22
C ASP A 102 -20.50 10.35 -24.20
N GLY A 103 -21.54 9.52 -24.08
CA GLY A 103 -21.81 8.37 -24.93
C GLY A 103 -21.24 7.05 -24.37
N VAL A 104 -20.72 7.07 -23.15
CA VAL A 104 -20.25 5.91 -22.38
C VAL A 104 -21.22 5.67 -21.22
N ASP A 105 -21.55 4.42 -20.91
CA ASP A 105 -22.42 4.13 -19.76
C ASP A 105 -21.70 4.35 -18.43
N ASP A 106 -22.43 4.80 -17.41
CA ASP A 106 -21.90 5.13 -16.06
C ASP A 106 -21.04 4.04 -15.47
N GLN A 107 -21.34 2.76 -15.69
CA GLN A 107 -20.57 1.66 -15.09
C GLN A 107 -19.21 1.54 -15.71
N LEU A 108 -19.10 1.75 -17.02
CA LEU A 108 -17.81 1.76 -17.70
C LEU A 108 -17.00 2.99 -17.29
N ASP A 109 -17.65 4.14 -17.14
CA ASP A 109 -16.99 5.35 -16.65
C ASP A 109 -16.50 5.24 -15.22
N ILE A 110 -17.30 4.68 -14.31
CA ILE A 110 -16.87 4.40 -12.93
C ILE A 110 -15.65 3.48 -12.92
N LEU A 111 -15.66 2.42 -13.75
CA LEU A 111 -14.49 1.54 -13.87
C LEU A 111 -13.26 2.28 -14.42
N ASN A 112 -13.44 3.02 -15.50
CA ASN A 112 -12.36 3.78 -16.14
C ASN A 112 -11.80 4.84 -15.20
N GLY A 113 -12.64 5.55 -14.47
CA GLY A 113 -12.26 6.54 -13.47
C GLY A 113 -11.47 5.94 -12.32
N ALA A 114 -11.89 4.76 -11.81
CA ALA A 114 -11.16 4.03 -10.79
C ALA A 114 -9.76 3.63 -11.29
N LEU A 115 -9.66 3.06 -12.49
CA LEU A 115 -8.40 2.65 -13.10
C LEU A 115 -7.49 3.86 -13.38
N ALA A 116 -8.05 4.97 -13.86
CA ALA A 116 -7.31 6.20 -14.10
C ALA A 116 -6.68 6.74 -12.80
N TYR A 117 -7.47 6.81 -11.71
CA TYR A 117 -6.96 7.27 -10.42
C TYR A 117 -5.88 6.33 -9.85
N VAL A 118 -6.12 5.01 -9.84
CA VAL A 118 -5.15 4.03 -9.35
C VAL A 118 -3.85 4.04 -10.16
N SER A 119 -3.91 4.32 -11.47
CA SER A 119 -2.73 4.44 -12.33
C SER A 119 -1.79 5.59 -11.95
N THR A 120 -2.26 6.59 -11.19
CA THR A 120 -1.41 7.65 -10.64
C THR A 120 -0.52 7.20 -9.47
N HIS A 121 -0.72 5.98 -8.98
CA HIS A 121 0.03 5.37 -7.88
C HIS A 121 0.06 6.22 -6.59
N PRO A 122 -1.08 6.69 -6.07
CA PRO A 122 -1.09 7.50 -4.86
C PRO A 122 -0.56 6.70 -3.66
N LYS A 123 0.26 7.34 -2.82
CA LYS A 123 0.74 6.76 -1.58
C LYS A 123 -0.36 6.81 -0.54
N TYR A 124 -0.57 5.71 0.18
CA TYR A 124 -1.61 5.65 1.20
C TYR A 124 -1.29 6.58 2.37
N LYS A 125 -2.08 7.67 2.50
CA LYS A 125 -2.00 8.60 3.61
C LYS A 125 -3.29 9.41 3.72
N SER A 126 -3.91 9.40 4.90
CA SER A 126 -5.03 10.29 5.20
C SER A 126 -4.53 11.71 5.42
N ARG A 127 -5.12 12.65 4.69
CA ARG A 127 -4.87 14.09 4.79
C ARG A 127 -6.18 14.84 4.63
N TYR A 128 -6.25 16.02 5.24
CA TYR A 128 -7.31 16.99 4.97
C TYR A 128 -6.92 17.81 3.73
N TYR A 129 -7.90 18.08 2.87
CA TYR A 129 -7.77 18.93 1.69
C TYR A 129 -8.86 19.98 1.71
N GLU A 130 -8.50 21.25 1.60
CA GLU A 130 -9.45 22.38 1.66
C GLU A 130 -10.47 22.36 0.51
N ASN A 131 -10.13 21.71 -0.60
CA ASN A 131 -11.04 21.51 -1.75
C ASN A 131 -11.71 20.11 -1.74
N GLY A 132 -11.52 19.32 -0.66
CA GLY A 132 -12.07 17.99 -0.51
C GLY A 132 -11.28 16.89 -1.21
N TYR A 133 -11.01 17.03 -2.48
CA TYR A 133 -10.29 16.04 -3.29
C TYR A 133 -8.78 16.16 -3.14
N PRO A 134 -8.04 15.02 -3.06
CA PRO A 134 -6.58 15.03 -3.09
C PRO A 134 -6.02 15.70 -4.35
N ASP A 135 -5.07 16.61 -4.16
CA ASP A 135 -4.37 17.32 -5.22
C ASP A 135 -2.85 17.03 -5.23
N ASP A 136 -2.45 16.01 -4.48
CA ASP A 136 -1.05 15.58 -4.33
C ASP A 136 -0.89 14.06 -4.60
N ASN A 137 0.28 13.50 -4.24
CA ASN A 137 0.58 12.09 -4.45
C ASN A 137 0.07 11.18 -3.31
N TYR A 138 -0.91 11.62 -2.52
CA TYR A 138 -1.46 10.83 -1.41
C TYR A 138 -2.96 10.62 -1.61
N GLY A 139 -3.46 9.51 -1.06
CA GLY A 139 -4.86 9.17 -1.10
C GLY A 139 -5.22 8.05 -0.15
N VAL A 140 -6.51 7.78 -0.04
CA VAL A 140 -7.08 6.68 0.74
C VAL A 140 -8.07 5.90 -0.13
N CYS A 141 -8.58 4.77 0.37
CA CYS A 141 -9.49 3.90 -0.40
C CYS A 141 -10.76 4.63 -0.89
N THR A 142 -11.30 5.54 -0.10
CA THR A 142 -12.48 6.33 -0.48
C THR A 142 -12.22 7.32 -1.60
N ASP A 143 -10.97 7.74 -1.80
CA ASP A 143 -10.63 8.60 -2.92
C ASP A 143 -10.73 7.88 -4.26
N VAL A 144 -10.46 6.55 -4.29
CA VAL A 144 -10.70 5.72 -5.50
C VAL A 144 -12.18 5.77 -5.88
N VAL A 145 -13.09 5.61 -4.88
CA VAL A 145 -14.54 5.64 -5.11
C VAL A 145 -14.98 7.04 -5.56
N ALA A 146 -14.44 8.08 -4.91
CA ALA A 146 -14.81 9.47 -5.21
C ALA A 146 -14.38 9.88 -6.64
N TYR A 147 -13.15 9.54 -7.03
CA TYR A 147 -12.69 9.83 -8.38
C TYR A 147 -13.37 8.97 -9.45
N ALA A 148 -13.68 7.69 -9.14
CA ALA A 148 -14.44 6.82 -10.02
C ALA A 148 -15.81 7.41 -10.35
N LEU A 149 -16.58 7.79 -9.33
CA LEU A 149 -17.90 8.39 -9.49
C LEU A 149 -17.84 9.79 -10.12
N LYS A 150 -16.82 10.56 -9.78
CA LYS A 150 -16.62 11.88 -10.40
C LYS A 150 -16.35 11.78 -11.91
N TYR A 151 -15.67 10.73 -12.34
CA TYR A 151 -15.43 10.46 -13.77
C TYR A 151 -16.74 10.20 -14.53
N ALA A 152 -17.73 9.57 -13.90
CA ALA A 152 -19.07 9.35 -14.42
C ALA A 152 -20.06 10.50 -14.08
N GLY A 153 -19.56 11.72 -13.80
CA GLY A 153 -20.40 12.89 -13.57
C GLY A 153 -21.05 12.98 -12.17
N TYR A 154 -20.67 12.13 -11.20
CA TYR A 154 -21.19 12.16 -9.85
C TYR A 154 -20.19 12.77 -8.87
N ASP A 155 -20.41 13.99 -8.39
CA ASP A 155 -19.54 14.61 -7.39
C ASP A 155 -19.98 14.20 -5.98
N LEU A 156 -19.27 13.21 -5.38
CA LEU A 156 -19.58 12.70 -4.04
C LEU A 156 -19.48 13.77 -2.95
N GLN A 157 -18.60 14.76 -3.09
CA GLN A 157 -18.51 15.86 -2.13
C GLN A 157 -19.85 16.60 -2.02
N VAL A 158 -20.43 16.92 -3.18
CA VAL A 158 -21.73 17.63 -3.24
C VAL A 158 -22.88 16.72 -2.83
N LEU A 159 -22.88 15.46 -3.30
CA LEU A 159 -23.98 14.53 -3.06
C LEU A 159 -24.08 14.11 -1.59
N VAL A 160 -22.94 13.78 -0.95
CA VAL A 160 -22.90 13.40 0.47
C VAL A 160 -23.24 14.58 1.37
N ASP A 161 -22.74 15.80 1.07
CA ASP A 161 -23.09 17.00 1.84
C ASP A 161 -24.62 17.28 1.77
N ALA A 162 -25.21 17.11 0.59
CA ALA A 162 -26.64 17.26 0.41
C ALA A 162 -27.44 16.21 1.20
N ASP A 163 -27.01 14.96 1.19
CA ASP A 163 -27.68 13.87 1.91
C ASP A 163 -27.56 14.04 3.44
N ILE A 164 -26.38 14.45 3.95
CA ILE A 164 -26.20 14.78 5.37
C ILE A 164 -27.16 15.90 5.83
N ARG A 165 -27.40 16.91 4.99
CA ARG A 165 -28.32 18.02 5.33
C ARG A 165 -29.77 17.54 5.40
N VAL A 166 -30.16 16.55 4.63
CA VAL A 166 -31.52 15.98 4.61
C VAL A 166 -31.70 14.97 5.73
N HIS A 167 -30.68 14.16 6.03
CA HIS A 167 -30.74 13.04 6.99
C HIS A 167 -29.66 13.16 8.11
N PRO A 168 -29.52 14.29 8.81
CA PRO A 168 -28.40 14.53 9.75
C PRO A 168 -28.32 13.50 10.88
N GLN A 169 -29.48 12.94 11.30
CA GLN A 169 -29.57 11.95 12.39
C GLN A 169 -28.90 10.62 12.01
N ASP A 170 -28.83 10.25 10.73
CA ASP A 170 -28.29 8.96 10.28
C ASP A 170 -26.77 8.99 10.27
N TYR A 171 -26.20 10.12 9.94
CA TYR A 171 -24.76 10.31 9.88
C TYR A 171 -24.08 10.49 11.23
N MET A 172 -24.78 11.00 12.23
CA MET A 172 -24.24 11.34 13.57
C MET A 172 -22.94 12.18 13.48
N VAL A 173 -22.89 13.11 12.55
CA VAL A 173 -21.81 14.08 12.38
C VAL A 173 -22.18 15.32 13.17
N ALA A 174 -21.36 15.69 14.17
CA ALA A 174 -21.64 16.84 15.02
C ALA A 174 -21.50 18.17 14.25
N GLU A 175 -20.50 18.28 13.44
CA GLU A 175 -20.21 19.43 12.57
C GLU A 175 -19.92 18.89 11.17
N PRO A 176 -20.87 19.01 10.23
CA PRO A 176 -20.66 18.60 8.85
C PRO A 176 -19.54 19.42 8.17
N ASP A 177 -18.65 18.71 7.50
CA ASP A 177 -17.57 19.30 6.70
C ASP A 177 -17.52 18.60 5.34
N ALA A 178 -18.03 19.27 4.32
CA ALA A 178 -18.11 18.76 2.97
C ALA A 178 -16.74 18.32 2.40
N ASN A 179 -15.62 18.88 2.90
CA ASN A 179 -14.28 18.56 2.42
C ASN A 179 -13.76 17.22 2.92
N ILE A 180 -14.38 16.64 3.96
CA ILE A 180 -13.91 15.37 4.53
C ILE A 180 -15.01 14.31 4.65
N ASP A 181 -16.29 14.71 4.75
CA ASP A 181 -17.38 13.78 5.05
C ASP A 181 -17.57 12.72 3.97
N PHE A 182 -17.47 13.07 2.69
CA PHE A 182 -17.54 12.13 1.58
C PHE A 182 -16.34 11.16 1.50
N ARG A 183 -15.28 11.41 2.24
CA ARG A 183 -14.07 10.55 2.32
C ARG A 183 -14.09 9.63 3.53
N ARG A 184 -15.18 9.62 4.32
CA ARG A 184 -15.35 8.73 5.46
C ARG A 184 -16.15 7.50 5.04
N VAL A 185 -15.56 6.31 5.17
CA VAL A 185 -16.20 5.02 4.81
C VAL A 185 -17.59 4.88 5.43
N ARG A 186 -17.75 5.28 6.70
CA ARG A 186 -19.03 5.23 7.39
C ARG A 186 -20.08 6.09 6.68
N ASN A 187 -19.74 7.31 6.32
CA ASN A 187 -20.65 8.24 5.67
C ASN A 187 -21.01 7.74 4.25
N LEU A 188 -20.04 7.22 3.50
CA LEU A 188 -20.32 6.60 2.21
C LEU A 188 -21.23 5.39 2.31
N ASN A 189 -21.09 4.56 3.35
CA ASN A 189 -22.00 3.44 3.58
C ASN A 189 -23.45 3.90 3.80
N ILE A 190 -23.65 4.97 4.55
CA ILE A 190 -24.98 5.57 4.78
C ILE A 190 -25.52 6.15 3.47
N PHE A 191 -24.70 6.95 2.78
CA PHE A 191 -25.05 7.57 1.52
C PHE A 191 -25.50 6.53 0.47
N PHE A 192 -24.73 5.46 0.29
CA PHE A 192 -25.10 4.41 -0.64
C PHE A 192 -26.32 3.60 -0.17
N ALA A 193 -26.55 3.46 1.14
CA ALA A 193 -27.79 2.85 1.63
C ALA A 193 -29.04 3.69 1.29
N HIS A 194 -28.89 5.02 1.19
CA HIS A 194 -30.00 5.92 0.79
C HIS A 194 -30.18 5.99 -0.73
N THR A 195 -29.12 5.81 -1.52
CA THR A 195 -29.11 6.21 -2.93
C THR A 195 -28.84 5.08 -3.92
N ALA A 196 -28.25 3.96 -3.47
CA ALA A 196 -27.89 2.83 -4.34
C ALA A 196 -28.80 1.62 -4.11
N ALA A 197 -28.94 0.80 -5.13
CA ALA A 197 -29.61 -0.50 -5.01
C ALA A 197 -28.75 -1.46 -4.18
N ALA A 198 -29.35 -2.12 -3.19
CA ALA A 198 -28.68 -3.20 -2.47
C ALA A 198 -28.77 -4.48 -3.31
N LEU A 199 -27.62 -5.04 -3.64
CA LEU A 199 -27.53 -6.34 -4.32
C LEU A 199 -27.40 -7.46 -3.29
N THR A 200 -27.68 -8.71 -3.74
CA THR A 200 -27.48 -9.88 -2.90
C THR A 200 -26.01 -10.06 -2.50
N THR A 201 -25.79 -10.56 -1.30
CA THR A 201 -24.45 -10.98 -0.84
C THR A 201 -24.23 -12.48 -1.05
N ASP A 202 -25.24 -13.19 -1.56
CA ASP A 202 -25.13 -14.61 -1.88
C ASP A 202 -24.47 -14.78 -3.26
N VAL A 203 -23.22 -15.19 -3.25
CA VAL A 203 -22.43 -15.40 -4.48
C VAL A 203 -22.94 -16.59 -5.33
N SER A 204 -23.92 -17.35 -4.88
CA SER A 204 -24.58 -18.38 -5.67
C SER A 204 -25.67 -17.80 -6.58
N GLU A 205 -26.15 -16.59 -6.29
CA GLU A 205 -27.15 -15.86 -7.10
C GLU A 205 -26.42 -14.89 -8.04
N ILE A 206 -25.87 -15.42 -9.13
CA ILE A 206 -25.01 -14.65 -10.06
C ILE A 206 -25.84 -13.82 -11.07
N GLU A 207 -27.16 -14.01 -11.12
CA GLU A 207 -28.05 -13.47 -12.17
C GLU A 207 -28.97 -12.31 -11.70
N GLU A 208 -28.69 -11.67 -10.59
CA GLU A 208 -29.42 -10.45 -10.19
C GLU A 208 -28.95 -9.18 -10.89
#